data_871a108d37208bc5d5088ff8b20075d8
#
_entry.id   871a108d37208bc5d5088ff8b20075d8
#
_cell.length_a   1.000
_cell.length_b   1.000
_cell.length_c   1.000
_cell.angle_alpha   90.00
_cell.angle_beta   90.00
_cell.angle_gamma   90.00
#
_symmetry.space_group_name_H-M   'P 1'
#
loop_
_entity.id
_entity.type
_entity.pdbx_description
1 polymer ?
#
loop_
_entity_poly.entity_id
_entity_poly.type
_entity_poly.pdbx_seq_one_letter_code
_entity_poly.pdbx_strand_id
1 'polypeptide(L)'
;QRDFLDSYQPNETSYLSESLRRQLHRMGKTTDAVEPAGTYSRAVLNRLLIDLSWASSHLEGNTYSRLDTRQLIEHGKAARGKASIETQMILNHKTAIELLVENIEIAEFNRYTLMNLHSALAENLLPNPADEGRIRQHAVDIGKSTYRPLSTPQQIEDALNVLLSKANQITDPFEQSFFM
;
A
#
# COMPACT_ATOMS: atom_id res chain seq x y z
N GLN A 1 -22.50 2.68 2.86
CA GLN A 1 -22.16 1.27 3.10
C GLN A 1 -20.83 1.16 3.82
N ARG A 2 -20.86 1.37 5.14
CA ARG A 2 -19.69 1.36 6.03
C ARG A 2 -19.82 0.27 7.09
N ASP A 3 -20.76 -0.68 6.88
CA ASP A 3 -21.16 -1.64 7.90
C ASP A 3 -19.97 -2.44 8.47
N PHE A 4 -19.02 -2.83 7.60
CA PHE A 4 -17.80 -3.51 8.04
C PHE A 4 -16.90 -2.62 8.93
N LEU A 5 -16.76 -1.35 8.55
CA LEU A 5 -15.95 -0.39 9.30
C LEU A 5 -16.62 -0.01 10.63
N ASP A 6 -17.94 0.22 10.58
CA ASP A 6 -18.69 0.66 11.76
C ASP A 6 -18.87 -0.48 12.79
N SER A 7 -19.05 -1.73 12.33
CA SER A 7 -19.21 -2.91 13.19
C SER A 7 -17.92 -3.47 13.77
N TYR A 8 -16.77 -3.24 13.12
CA TYR A 8 -15.49 -3.73 13.63
C TYR A 8 -15.11 -3.05 14.95
N GLN A 9 -14.83 -3.85 15.98
CA GLN A 9 -14.35 -3.39 17.28
C GLN A 9 -12.89 -3.84 17.45
N PRO A 10 -11.90 -2.91 17.49
CA PRO A 10 -10.50 -3.26 17.62
C PRO A 10 -10.24 -4.16 18.84
N ASN A 11 -9.48 -5.23 18.63
CA ASN A 11 -9.11 -6.25 19.62
C ASN A 11 -10.27 -7.14 20.15
N GLU A 12 -11.51 -6.86 19.81
CA GLU A 12 -12.69 -7.70 20.12
C GLU A 12 -13.14 -8.45 18.86
N THR A 13 -13.32 -7.73 17.75
CA THR A 13 -13.56 -8.33 16.44
C THR A 13 -12.23 -8.70 15.80
N SER A 14 -12.16 -9.85 15.12
CA SER A 14 -11.00 -10.19 14.30
C SER A 14 -11.43 -10.92 13.02
N TYR A 15 -10.80 -10.57 11.92
CA TYR A 15 -10.94 -11.26 10.62
C TYR A 15 -10.08 -12.52 10.57
N LEU A 16 -8.88 -12.46 11.15
CA LEU A 16 -7.97 -13.58 11.22
C LEU A 16 -8.26 -14.43 12.46
N SER A 17 -8.43 -15.75 12.29
CA SER A 17 -8.55 -16.65 13.45
C SER A 17 -7.28 -16.60 14.32
N GLU A 18 -7.44 -16.86 15.61
CA GLU A 18 -6.29 -16.92 16.55
C GLU A 18 -5.21 -17.93 16.11
N SER A 19 -5.63 -19.07 15.56
CA SER A 19 -4.70 -20.07 15.03
C SER A 19 -3.88 -19.56 13.87
N LEU A 20 -4.51 -18.79 12.95
CA LEU A 20 -3.83 -18.19 11.80
C LEU A 20 -2.89 -17.08 12.24
N ARG A 21 -3.29 -16.19 13.16
CA ARG A 21 -2.41 -15.17 13.72
C ARG A 21 -1.16 -15.79 14.36
N ARG A 22 -1.33 -16.82 15.20
CA ARG A 22 -0.20 -17.58 15.78
C ARG A 22 0.71 -18.20 14.74
N GLN A 23 0.15 -18.72 13.63
CA GLN A 23 0.94 -19.26 12.53
C GLN A 23 1.75 -18.15 11.84
N LEU A 24 1.14 -17.01 11.53
CA LEU A 24 1.80 -15.86 10.90
C LEU A 24 2.94 -15.32 11.78
N HIS A 25 2.72 -15.19 13.09
CA HIS A 25 3.77 -14.80 14.02
C HIS A 25 4.97 -15.76 14.01
N ARG A 26 4.73 -17.08 13.96
CA ARG A 26 5.82 -18.06 13.86
C ARG A 26 6.58 -17.96 12.54
N MET A 27 5.86 -17.76 11.42
CA MET A 27 6.48 -17.65 10.10
C MET A 27 7.23 -16.34 9.91
N GLY A 28 6.74 -15.25 10.50
CA GLY A 28 7.36 -13.93 10.42
C GLY A 28 8.57 -13.74 11.36
N LYS A 29 8.76 -14.64 12.31
CA LYS A 29 9.90 -14.58 13.22
C LYS A 29 11.18 -15.01 12.50
N THR A 30 12.05 -14.07 12.19
CA THR A 30 13.26 -14.32 11.38
C THR A 30 14.47 -14.73 12.24
N THR A 31 14.55 -14.21 13.47
CA THR A 31 15.61 -14.52 14.45
C THR A 31 15.02 -14.52 15.86
N ASP A 32 15.76 -15.08 16.84
CA ASP A 32 15.40 -14.96 18.26
C ASP A 32 15.87 -13.64 18.89
N ALA A 33 16.65 -12.85 18.16
CA ALA A 33 17.09 -11.53 18.57
C ALA A 33 15.99 -10.48 18.31
N VAL A 34 15.88 -9.52 19.21
CA VAL A 34 15.06 -8.32 19.01
C VAL A 34 15.87 -7.37 18.15
N GLU A 35 15.55 -7.31 16.87
CA GLU A 35 16.18 -6.39 15.93
C GLU A 35 15.40 -5.06 15.87
N PRO A 36 16.09 -3.93 15.62
CA PRO A 36 15.40 -2.67 15.36
C PRO A 36 14.41 -2.77 14.20
N ALA A 37 13.34 -1.98 14.26
CA ALA A 37 12.34 -1.94 13.19
C ALA A 37 13.00 -1.69 11.82
N GLY A 38 12.57 -2.44 10.82
CA GLY A 38 13.08 -2.29 9.45
C GLY A 38 14.41 -2.95 9.13
N THR A 39 15.16 -3.49 10.10
CA THR A 39 16.47 -4.14 9.84
C THR A 39 16.35 -5.23 8.77
N TYR A 40 15.39 -6.14 8.92
CA TYR A 40 15.14 -7.19 7.94
C TYR A 40 14.69 -6.63 6.58
N SER A 41 13.78 -5.67 6.58
CA SER A 41 13.29 -5.04 5.34
C SER A 41 14.40 -4.35 4.57
N ARG A 42 15.29 -3.63 5.25
CA ARG A 42 16.47 -3.00 4.61
C ARG A 42 17.43 -4.05 4.03
N ALA A 43 17.66 -5.16 4.75
CA ALA A 43 18.54 -6.24 4.29
C ALA A 43 18.03 -6.93 3.00
N VAL A 44 16.73 -7.01 2.81
CA VAL A 44 16.11 -7.65 1.63
C VAL A 44 15.55 -6.66 0.61
N LEU A 45 15.72 -5.36 0.84
CA LEU A 45 15.08 -4.28 0.08
C LEU A 45 15.24 -4.43 -1.44
N ASN A 46 16.47 -4.66 -1.92
CA ASN A 46 16.73 -4.77 -3.36
C ASN A 46 15.90 -5.87 -4.03
N ARG A 47 15.72 -7.00 -3.36
CA ARG A 47 14.85 -8.08 -3.86
C ARG A 47 13.38 -7.71 -3.78
N LEU A 48 12.96 -7.13 -2.66
CA LEU A 48 11.58 -6.68 -2.46
C LEU A 48 11.19 -5.60 -3.46
N LEU A 49 12.07 -4.63 -3.74
CA LEU A 49 11.83 -3.56 -4.71
C LEU A 49 11.41 -4.11 -6.07
N ILE A 50 12.18 -5.05 -6.62
CA ILE A 50 11.90 -5.63 -7.93
C ILE A 50 10.59 -6.42 -7.89
N ASP A 51 10.46 -7.33 -6.93
CA ASP A 51 9.33 -8.26 -6.86
C ASP A 51 8.02 -7.56 -6.56
N LEU A 52 8.00 -6.63 -5.59
CA LEU A 52 6.79 -5.88 -5.22
C LEU A 52 6.41 -4.84 -6.28
N SER A 53 7.38 -4.10 -6.83
CA SER A 53 7.08 -3.13 -7.89
C SER A 53 6.51 -3.82 -9.13
N TRP A 54 7.07 -4.96 -9.52
CA TRP A 54 6.52 -5.75 -10.62
C TRP A 54 5.12 -6.29 -10.28
N ALA A 55 4.96 -6.98 -9.14
CA ALA A 55 3.71 -7.64 -8.79
C ALA A 55 2.56 -6.63 -8.61
N SER A 56 2.80 -5.54 -7.89
CA SER A 56 1.80 -4.49 -7.68
C SER A 56 1.39 -3.82 -8.98
N SER A 57 2.36 -3.41 -9.81
CA SER A 57 2.06 -2.83 -11.13
C SER A 57 1.31 -3.80 -12.03
N HIS A 58 1.67 -5.10 -11.99
CA HIS A 58 1.01 -6.12 -12.80
C HIS A 58 -0.46 -6.33 -12.41
N LEU A 59 -0.79 -6.26 -11.12
CA LEU A 59 -2.18 -6.30 -10.64
C LEU A 59 -3.01 -5.11 -11.17
N GLU A 60 -2.38 -3.98 -11.44
CA GLU A 60 -3.00 -2.79 -12.02
C GLU A 60 -2.99 -2.78 -13.56
N GLY A 61 -2.63 -3.90 -14.18
CA GLY A 61 -2.67 -4.08 -15.63
C GLY A 61 -1.39 -3.74 -16.38
N ASN A 62 -0.28 -3.46 -15.69
CA ASN A 62 1.02 -3.25 -16.30
C ASN A 62 1.53 -4.53 -16.98
N THR A 63 2.08 -4.39 -18.16
CA THR A 63 2.50 -5.53 -18.99
C THR A 63 4.02 -5.79 -18.98
N TYR A 64 4.78 -5.08 -18.15
CA TYR A 64 6.21 -5.36 -17.96
C TYR A 64 6.44 -6.78 -17.45
N SER A 65 7.47 -7.45 -17.97
CA SER A 65 7.96 -8.68 -17.36
C SER A 65 8.78 -8.37 -16.10
N ARG A 66 8.94 -9.36 -15.22
CA ARG A 66 9.81 -9.22 -14.04
C ARG A 66 11.27 -8.90 -14.43
N LEU A 67 11.73 -9.42 -15.57
CA LEU A 67 13.09 -9.14 -16.08
C LEU A 67 13.21 -7.68 -16.55
N ASP A 68 12.20 -7.18 -17.30
CA ASP A 68 12.19 -5.78 -17.74
C ASP A 68 12.10 -4.83 -16.55
N THR A 69 11.30 -5.17 -15.53
CA THR A 69 11.21 -4.40 -14.28
C THR A 69 12.57 -4.34 -13.59
N ARG A 70 13.30 -5.45 -13.53
CA ARG A 70 14.67 -5.48 -12.98
C ARG A 70 15.59 -4.55 -13.76
N GLN A 71 15.59 -4.63 -15.11
CA GLN A 71 16.41 -3.76 -15.96
C GLN A 71 16.10 -2.28 -15.76
N LEU A 72 14.81 -1.96 -15.57
CA LEU A 72 14.40 -0.60 -15.29
C LEU A 72 14.89 -0.13 -13.92
N ILE A 73 14.70 -0.91 -12.86
CA ILE A 73 15.05 -0.53 -11.48
C ILE A 73 16.55 -0.44 -11.27
N GLU A 74 17.32 -1.42 -11.77
CA GLU A 74 18.77 -1.51 -11.56
C GLU A 74 19.58 -0.64 -12.52
N HIS A 75 19.10 -0.43 -13.75
CA HIS A 75 19.88 0.21 -14.81
C HIS A 75 19.18 1.39 -15.49
N GLY A 76 17.97 1.77 -15.04
CA GLY A 76 17.19 2.85 -15.65
C GLY A 76 16.72 2.56 -17.09
N LYS A 77 16.74 1.29 -17.53
CA LYS A 77 16.47 0.91 -18.92
C LYS A 77 15.00 0.53 -19.10
N ALA A 78 14.23 1.44 -19.69
CA ALA A 78 12.86 1.15 -20.07
C ALA A 78 12.75 0.04 -21.14
N ALA A 79 11.73 -0.80 -21.01
CA ALA A 79 11.48 -1.87 -21.96
C ALA A 79 10.96 -1.32 -23.29
N ARG A 80 11.44 -1.90 -24.41
CA ARG A 80 11.00 -1.50 -25.75
C ARG A 80 9.54 -1.85 -25.98
N GLY A 81 8.79 -0.96 -26.62
CA GLY A 81 7.39 -1.17 -26.99
C GLY A 81 6.40 -1.06 -25.82
N LYS A 82 6.84 -0.61 -24.65
CA LYS A 82 5.97 -0.32 -23.51
C LYS A 82 5.59 1.15 -23.46
N ALA A 83 4.39 1.43 -22.98
CA ALA A 83 3.92 2.80 -22.80
C ALA A 83 4.69 3.50 -21.67
N SER A 84 4.89 4.81 -21.76
CA SER A 84 5.56 5.60 -20.71
C SER A 84 4.85 5.51 -19.37
N ILE A 85 3.52 5.43 -19.38
CA ILE A 85 2.70 5.26 -18.18
C ILE A 85 2.99 3.94 -17.44
N GLU A 86 3.29 2.86 -18.17
CA GLU A 86 3.66 1.58 -17.56
C GLU A 86 5.04 1.67 -16.87
N THR A 87 5.97 2.38 -17.50
CA THR A 87 7.29 2.64 -16.91
C THR A 87 7.16 3.51 -15.66
N GLN A 88 6.37 4.58 -15.72
CA GLN A 88 6.12 5.46 -14.60
C GLN A 88 5.49 4.72 -13.42
N MET A 89 4.51 3.86 -13.67
CA MET A 89 3.86 3.04 -12.64
C MET A 89 4.87 2.21 -11.83
N ILE A 90 5.82 1.55 -12.50
CA ILE A 90 6.86 0.75 -11.82
C ILE A 90 7.77 1.65 -10.96
N LEU A 91 8.18 2.81 -11.49
CA LEU A 91 9.02 3.76 -10.76
C LEU A 91 8.29 4.33 -9.54
N ASN A 92 7.00 4.58 -9.65
CA ASN A 92 6.18 5.05 -8.54
C ASN A 92 6.09 3.98 -7.42
N HIS A 93 5.85 2.72 -7.77
CA HIS A 93 5.88 1.63 -6.79
C HIS A 93 7.24 1.50 -6.12
N LYS A 94 8.34 1.60 -6.89
CA LYS A 94 9.69 1.63 -6.35
C LYS A 94 9.84 2.75 -5.30
N THR A 95 9.49 3.98 -5.68
CA THR A 95 9.58 5.15 -4.80
C THR A 95 8.75 4.99 -3.53
N ALA A 96 7.51 4.48 -3.64
CA ALA A 96 6.65 4.25 -2.48
C ALA A 96 7.22 3.20 -1.52
N ILE A 97 7.82 2.11 -2.03
CA ILE A 97 8.47 1.08 -1.22
C ILE A 97 9.71 1.63 -0.53
N GLU A 98 10.54 2.39 -1.23
CA GLU A 98 11.73 3.05 -0.66
C GLU A 98 11.31 4.02 0.45
N LEU A 99 10.30 4.86 0.21
CA LEU A 99 9.76 5.78 1.20
C LEU A 99 9.33 5.07 2.49
N LEU A 100 8.64 3.93 2.39
CA LEU A 100 8.22 3.14 3.55
C LEU A 100 9.40 2.53 4.31
N VAL A 101 10.37 1.95 3.60
CA VAL A 101 11.51 1.27 4.24
C VAL A 101 12.48 2.26 4.88
N GLU A 102 12.71 3.40 4.24
CA GLU A 102 13.58 4.45 4.78
C GLU A 102 13.00 5.11 6.04
N ASN A 103 11.67 5.22 6.09
CA ASN A 103 10.96 5.88 7.18
C ASN A 103 10.27 4.92 8.16
N ILE A 104 10.62 3.64 8.14
CA ILE A 104 9.88 2.59 8.87
C ILE A 104 9.82 2.81 10.38
N GLU A 105 10.78 3.53 10.96
CA GLU A 105 10.83 3.83 12.40
C GLU A 105 9.84 4.94 12.81
N ILE A 106 9.41 5.76 11.84
CA ILE A 106 8.52 6.90 12.07
C ILE A 106 7.21 6.80 11.27
N ALA A 107 7.12 5.81 10.39
CA ALA A 107 5.91 5.59 9.60
C ALA A 107 4.78 5.07 10.50
N GLU A 108 3.70 5.81 10.54
CA GLU A 108 2.49 5.49 11.31
C GLU A 108 1.29 5.40 10.37
N PHE A 109 0.23 4.68 10.80
CA PHE A 109 -1.07 4.72 10.13
C PHE A 109 -1.77 6.06 10.42
N ASN A 110 -1.34 7.10 9.73
CA ASN A 110 -1.95 8.41 9.81
C ASN A 110 -2.20 8.99 8.41
N ARG A 111 -2.99 10.06 8.36
CA ARG A 111 -3.35 10.72 7.11
C ARG A 111 -2.12 11.18 6.32
N TYR A 112 -1.11 11.72 6.98
CA TYR A 112 0.09 12.23 6.35
C TYR A 112 0.85 11.13 5.59
N THR A 113 1.09 10.00 6.24
CA THR A 113 1.73 8.84 5.61
C THR A 113 0.94 8.35 4.40
N LEU A 114 -0.39 8.20 4.52
CA LEU A 114 -1.23 7.74 3.41
C LEU A 114 -1.25 8.73 2.23
N MET A 115 -1.31 10.04 2.50
CA MET A 115 -1.29 11.04 1.42
C MET A 115 0.06 11.08 0.72
N ASN A 116 1.17 10.94 1.43
CA ASN A 116 2.50 10.85 0.83
C ASN A 116 2.66 9.59 -0.03
N LEU A 117 2.17 8.44 0.43
CA LEU A 117 2.17 7.22 -0.37
C LEU A 117 1.29 7.37 -1.61
N HIS A 118 0.10 7.95 -1.46
CA HIS A 118 -0.78 8.24 -2.60
C HIS A 118 -0.10 9.18 -3.60
N SER A 119 0.58 10.22 -3.13
CA SER A 119 1.34 11.13 -3.99
C SER A 119 2.42 10.39 -4.78
N ALA A 120 3.24 9.59 -4.09
CA ALA A 120 4.30 8.81 -4.73
C ALA A 120 3.76 7.79 -5.75
N LEU A 121 2.67 7.09 -5.42
CA LEU A 121 2.06 6.10 -6.31
C LEU A 121 1.33 6.73 -7.50
N ALA A 122 0.77 7.92 -7.34
CA ALA A 122 -0.03 8.61 -8.35
C ALA A 122 0.78 9.55 -9.24
N GLU A 123 2.04 9.82 -8.92
CA GLU A 123 2.89 10.79 -9.61
C GLU A 123 2.88 10.58 -11.13
N ASN A 124 2.48 11.62 -11.88
CA ASN A 124 2.37 11.61 -13.34
C ASN A 124 1.44 10.52 -13.93
N LEU A 125 0.56 9.90 -13.12
CA LEU A 125 -0.43 8.93 -13.58
C LEU A 125 -1.85 9.48 -13.61
N LEU A 126 -2.15 10.51 -12.82
CA LEU A 126 -3.47 11.10 -12.79
C LEU A 126 -3.63 12.19 -13.86
N PRO A 127 -4.84 12.32 -14.47
CA PRO A 127 -5.12 13.36 -15.45
C PRO A 127 -4.93 14.79 -14.91
N ASN A 128 -5.20 14.98 -13.62
CA ASN A 128 -4.98 16.23 -12.91
C ASN A 128 -3.93 16.02 -11.79
N PRO A 129 -2.71 16.54 -11.92
CA PRO A 129 -1.68 16.41 -10.91
C PRO A 129 -2.08 16.98 -9.53
N ALA A 130 -3.03 17.94 -9.50
CA ALA A 130 -3.54 18.46 -8.25
C ALA A 130 -4.35 17.44 -7.43
N ASP A 131 -4.67 16.27 -7.96
CA ASP A 131 -5.35 15.18 -7.26
C ASP A 131 -4.38 14.20 -6.57
N GLU A 132 -3.09 14.31 -6.86
CA GLU A 132 -2.05 13.51 -6.23
C GLU A 132 -1.92 13.87 -4.73
N GLY A 133 -1.80 12.87 -3.88
CA GLY A 133 -1.58 13.04 -2.43
C GLY A 133 -2.75 13.67 -1.66
N ARG A 134 -3.98 13.55 -2.14
CA ARG A 134 -5.15 14.09 -1.44
C ARG A 134 -6.41 13.24 -1.61
N ILE A 135 -7.40 13.51 -0.78
CA ILE A 135 -8.75 12.98 -0.95
C ILE A 135 -9.37 13.60 -2.21
N ARG A 136 -9.89 12.74 -3.08
CA ARG A 136 -10.53 13.16 -4.32
C ARG A 136 -11.72 14.10 -4.07
N GLN A 137 -11.89 15.08 -4.96
CA GLN A 137 -12.95 16.06 -4.90
C GLN A 137 -14.11 15.76 -5.88
N HIS A 138 -14.03 14.66 -6.60
CA HIS A 138 -15.01 14.24 -7.59
C HIS A 138 -15.39 12.76 -7.40
N ALA A 139 -16.55 12.39 -7.92
CA ALA A 139 -16.99 11.00 -7.93
C ALA A 139 -16.13 10.17 -8.88
N VAL A 140 -15.92 8.90 -8.53
CA VAL A 140 -15.27 7.89 -9.37
C VAL A 140 -16.15 6.65 -9.45
N ASP A 141 -16.10 5.97 -10.57
CA ASP A 141 -16.74 4.68 -10.77
C ASP A 141 -15.70 3.59 -10.96
N ILE A 142 -16.00 2.38 -10.47
CA ILE A 142 -15.18 1.20 -10.71
C ILE A 142 -15.76 0.46 -11.91
N GLY A 143 -15.02 0.42 -13.01
CA GLY A 143 -15.43 -0.26 -14.23
C GLY A 143 -15.83 -1.72 -13.95
N LYS A 144 -16.96 -2.14 -14.55
CA LYS A 144 -17.52 -3.51 -14.39
C LYS A 144 -17.94 -3.88 -12.95
N SER A 145 -18.05 -2.93 -12.03
CA SER A 145 -18.52 -3.16 -10.67
C SER A 145 -19.88 -2.50 -10.45
N THR A 146 -20.74 -3.15 -9.67
CA THR A 146 -21.98 -2.55 -9.14
C THR A 146 -21.73 -1.72 -7.88
N TYR A 147 -20.54 -1.85 -7.29
CA TYR A 147 -20.16 -1.03 -6.15
C TYR A 147 -19.97 0.42 -6.56
N ARG A 148 -20.57 1.32 -5.80
CA ARG A 148 -20.40 2.77 -5.98
C ARG A 148 -19.59 3.31 -4.81
N PRO A 149 -18.37 3.80 -5.06
CA PRO A 149 -17.57 4.47 -4.04
C PRO A 149 -18.27 5.71 -3.48
N LEU A 150 -17.90 6.10 -2.26
CA LEU A 150 -18.36 7.37 -1.69
C LEU A 150 -17.99 8.52 -2.65
N SER A 151 -18.94 9.40 -2.92
CA SER A 151 -18.76 10.51 -3.87
C SER A 151 -18.48 11.87 -3.20
N THR A 152 -18.86 12.01 -1.94
CA THR A 152 -18.72 13.26 -1.20
C THR A 152 -17.37 13.29 -0.46
N PRO A 153 -16.49 14.27 -0.70
CA PRO A 153 -15.18 14.36 -0.06
C PRO A 153 -15.23 14.30 1.46
N GLN A 154 -16.21 14.97 2.07
CA GLN A 154 -16.40 14.94 3.51
C GLN A 154 -16.68 13.53 4.05
N GLN A 155 -17.53 12.75 3.36
CA GLN A 155 -17.82 11.37 3.77
C GLN A 155 -16.60 10.45 3.62
N ILE A 156 -15.75 10.70 2.62
CA ILE A 156 -14.49 9.96 2.43
C ILE A 156 -13.53 10.29 3.56
N GLU A 157 -13.41 11.57 3.92
CA GLU A 157 -12.57 12.04 5.01
C GLU A 157 -13.01 11.45 6.36
N ASP A 158 -14.30 11.49 6.64
CA ASP A 158 -14.87 10.92 7.87
C ASP A 158 -14.63 9.40 7.95
N ALA A 159 -14.82 8.69 6.83
CA ALA A 159 -14.54 7.26 6.74
C ALA A 159 -13.05 6.95 6.95
N LEU A 160 -12.15 7.72 6.34
CA LEU A 160 -10.71 7.58 6.50
C LEU A 160 -10.27 7.82 7.96
N ASN A 161 -10.81 8.85 8.60
CA ASN A 161 -10.50 9.15 10.01
C ASN A 161 -10.92 8.01 10.94
N VAL A 162 -12.11 7.42 10.72
CA VAL A 162 -12.58 6.26 11.49
C VAL A 162 -11.70 5.03 11.22
N LEU A 163 -11.34 4.77 9.94
CA LEU A 163 -10.45 3.67 9.55
C LEU A 163 -9.10 3.77 10.29
N LEU A 164 -8.45 4.92 10.20
CA LEU A 164 -7.16 5.17 10.84
C LEU A 164 -7.22 5.07 12.37
N SER A 165 -8.29 5.62 12.96
CA SER A 165 -8.50 5.52 14.41
C SER A 165 -8.62 4.08 14.88
N LYS A 166 -9.39 3.25 14.15
CA LYS A 166 -9.54 1.83 14.48
C LYS A 166 -8.25 1.04 14.22
N ALA A 167 -7.60 1.26 13.08
CA ALA A 167 -6.33 0.62 12.75
C ALA A 167 -5.28 0.82 13.84
N ASN A 168 -5.12 2.05 14.33
CA ASN A 168 -4.15 2.38 15.39
C ASN A 168 -4.47 1.75 16.76
N GLN A 169 -5.70 1.28 16.97
CA GLN A 169 -6.09 0.58 18.18
C GLN A 169 -5.84 -0.93 18.14
N ILE A 170 -5.66 -1.50 16.94
CA ILE A 170 -5.43 -2.95 16.76
C ILE A 170 -4.01 -3.29 17.22
N THR A 171 -3.90 -4.19 18.19
CA THR A 171 -2.62 -4.56 18.81
C THR A 171 -1.86 -5.65 18.05
N ASP A 172 -2.57 -6.55 17.35
CA ASP A 172 -1.96 -7.61 16.56
C ASP A 172 -1.56 -7.06 15.17
N PRO A 173 -0.28 -7.07 14.78
CA PRO A 173 0.17 -6.46 13.53
C PRO A 173 -0.35 -7.16 12.27
N PHE A 174 -0.64 -8.45 12.32
CA PHE A 174 -1.21 -9.18 11.18
C PHE A 174 -2.69 -8.85 11.01
N GLU A 175 -3.44 -8.77 12.11
CA GLU A 175 -4.83 -8.32 12.10
C GLU A 175 -4.92 -6.87 11.63
N GLN A 176 -4.02 -5.99 12.12
CA GLN A 176 -3.93 -4.60 11.69
C GLN A 176 -3.68 -4.48 10.18
N SER A 177 -2.72 -5.25 9.65
CA SER A 177 -2.41 -5.27 8.21
C SER A 177 -3.56 -5.82 7.36
N PHE A 178 -4.34 -6.75 7.91
CA PHE A 178 -5.49 -7.31 7.21
C PHE A 178 -6.71 -6.37 7.23
N PHE A 179 -6.85 -5.60 8.31
CA PHE A 179 -7.92 -4.59 8.46
C PHE A 179 -7.72 -3.40 7.52
N MET A 180 -6.46 -2.96 7.27
CA MET A 180 -6.09 -1.85 6.39
C MET A 180 -6.14 -2.24 4.92
#